data_73b8009564a33e7353857f11afb4be06
#
_entry.id   73b8009564a33e7353857f11afb4be06
#
_cell.length_a   1.000
_cell.length_b   1.000
_cell.length_c   1.000
_cell.angle_alpha   90.00
_cell.angle_beta   90.00
_cell.angle_gamma   90.00
#
_symmetry.space_group_name_H-M   'P 1'
#
loop_
_entity.id
_entity.type
_entity.pdbx_description
1 polymer ?
#
loop_
_entity_poly.entity_id
_entity_poly.type
_entity_poly.pdbx_seq_one_letter_code
_entity_poly.pdbx_strand_id
1 'polypeptide(L)'
;MPDRPYDELLPSPIAAVLAMRSQAGDSVVAVGEMSRRQRDLYVSTRVDEELLRRATAEPRPHIICITGSAGGGKSGLIEKIRAREDLFSQIIEDATHADSPSVDQAMSLAGRLAQLADGAQGRPERPVLLAANTGMLVSLFDELARRAEAGVGPAFTGLESALLSRLGIDPSGNATGLRAVVVNLDDRATSGPGALLRDFLAAYDPARPSGVLGGAARCDTCAVREWCPVLANAFLVSGPAREQVDLLAVSAAKTQGRYDTPRALWDFTSQLVAPLDYVSEELSDPCGAVVSATRRGDRAWVMRRLLPASLFSASGSLGQRVADLDPARRPSAEAYDLLASAGLDPAQDGKLIRALSADVGHGGALQRAAELAELGEDDPASFPGAAMPAGWRGFLGRFLVACSYLGAPGSWPLARSGPFELLLAGYQALLAGEQAPSEAEDVLNDLVMKLERGLADVTGTMVNEKAYLPVKTYDPRDPSRVYVRFELETDTESFRLTRAMPVRNNPEGCEVVGYRPLAVTVSLAGVEVSVDAPTYRLLDEAGLGTLPATADAERFYALRRAAEALALLNSSGLGSQLLVEEPDSGRRYNVRRVAALAGDGRRLQVRPA
;
A
#
# COMPACT_ATOMS: atom_id res chain seq x y z
N MET A 1 11.70 -14.95 -35.59
CA MET A 1 11.00 -13.91 -36.40
C MET A 1 11.91 -12.70 -36.45
N PRO A 2 12.16 -12.06 -37.60
CA PRO A 2 13.00 -10.88 -37.64
C PRO A 2 12.35 -9.77 -36.82
N ASP A 3 13.16 -9.10 -36.00
CA ASP A 3 12.80 -7.94 -35.19
C ASP A 3 12.09 -6.88 -36.05
N ARG A 4 10.76 -6.81 -35.95
CA ARG A 4 10.05 -5.66 -36.52
C ARG A 4 10.39 -4.44 -35.71
N PRO A 5 10.65 -3.29 -36.37
CA PRO A 5 10.91 -2.05 -35.65
C PRO A 5 9.76 -1.75 -34.67
N TYR A 6 10.11 -1.29 -33.47
CA TYR A 6 9.19 -1.01 -32.37
C TYR A 6 7.98 -0.13 -32.77
N ASP A 7 8.19 0.76 -33.76
CA ASP A 7 7.14 1.65 -34.31
C ASP A 7 6.01 0.92 -35.08
N GLU A 8 6.24 -0.31 -35.52
CA GLU A 8 5.19 -1.10 -36.22
C GLU A 8 4.26 -1.85 -35.23
N LEU A 9 4.69 -2.03 -33.96
CA LEU A 9 3.94 -2.78 -32.96
C LEU A 9 2.90 -1.96 -32.20
N LEU A 10 3.06 -0.64 -32.17
CA LEU A 10 2.14 0.27 -31.47
C LEU A 10 1.62 1.35 -32.42
N PRO A 11 0.37 1.23 -32.86
CA PRO A 11 -0.22 2.13 -33.86
C PRO A 11 -0.32 3.59 -33.38
N SER A 12 -0.36 3.84 -32.06
CA SER A 12 -0.38 5.18 -31.50
C SER A 12 0.28 5.29 -30.14
N PRO A 13 0.85 6.46 -29.75
CA PRO A 13 1.38 6.68 -28.39
C PRO A 13 0.34 6.46 -27.30
N ILE A 14 -0.92 6.79 -27.53
CA ILE A 14 -2.01 6.54 -26.57
C ILE A 14 -2.26 5.06 -26.40
N ALA A 15 -2.25 4.27 -27.49
CA ALA A 15 -2.35 2.81 -27.40
C ALA A 15 -1.21 2.22 -26.56
N ALA A 16 -0.02 2.82 -26.62
CA ALA A 16 1.11 2.45 -25.79
C ALA A 16 0.85 2.66 -24.29
N VAL A 17 0.19 3.75 -23.90
CA VAL A 17 -0.24 4.00 -22.52
C VAL A 17 -1.31 3.01 -22.09
N LEU A 18 -2.31 2.77 -22.95
CA LEU A 18 -3.41 1.85 -22.66
C LEU A 18 -2.93 0.39 -22.51
N ALA A 19 -1.86 0.00 -23.20
CA ALA A 19 -1.24 -1.30 -23.07
C ALA A 19 -0.60 -1.56 -21.69
N MET A 20 -0.36 -0.52 -20.87
CA MET A 20 0.15 -0.64 -19.50
C MET A 20 -0.94 -0.97 -18.47
N ARG A 21 -2.21 -1.04 -18.86
CA ARG A 21 -3.31 -1.39 -17.96
C ARG A 21 -3.25 -2.86 -17.54
N SER A 22 -3.76 -3.17 -16.36
CA SER A 22 -3.69 -4.51 -15.75
C SER A 22 -4.32 -5.63 -16.60
N GLN A 23 -5.26 -5.28 -17.49
CA GLN A 23 -5.92 -6.22 -18.42
C GLN A 23 -5.19 -6.32 -19.76
N ALA A 24 -4.19 -5.50 -20.01
CA ALA A 24 -3.42 -5.49 -21.25
C ALA A 24 -2.13 -6.33 -21.13
N GLY A 25 -1.67 -6.90 -22.22
CA GLY A 25 -0.52 -7.83 -22.24
C GLY A 25 0.82 -7.26 -21.79
N ASP A 26 1.05 -5.94 -21.97
CA ASP A 26 2.37 -5.34 -21.70
C ASP A 26 2.67 -5.16 -20.20
N SER A 27 1.66 -5.06 -19.34
CA SER A 27 1.83 -4.98 -17.89
C SER A 27 2.07 -6.36 -17.25
N VAL A 28 1.93 -7.44 -18.02
CA VAL A 28 2.06 -8.82 -17.54
C VAL A 28 3.25 -9.46 -18.25
N VAL A 29 4.30 -9.79 -17.51
CA VAL A 29 5.38 -10.65 -18.02
C VAL A 29 4.90 -12.09 -17.95
N ALA A 30 4.69 -12.71 -19.11
CA ALA A 30 4.45 -14.14 -19.17
C ALA A 30 5.72 -14.90 -18.84
N VAL A 31 5.57 -16.10 -18.27
CA VAL A 31 6.70 -16.97 -17.96
C VAL A 31 7.40 -17.34 -19.28
N GLY A 32 8.68 -17.02 -19.36
CA GLY A 32 9.54 -17.47 -20.44
C GLY A 32 10.12 -16.40 -21.37
N GLU A 33 9.48 -15.24 -21.57
CA GLU A 33 10.04 -14.20 -22.44
C GLU A 33 9.52 -12.79 -22.11
N MET A 34 10.38 -11.90 -21.67
CA MET A 34 10.10 -10.48 -21.72
C MET A 34 10.21 -9.98 -23.16
N SER A 35 9.19 -9.26 -23.63
CA SER A 35 9.29 -8.48 -24.86
C SER A 35 10.39 -7.41 -24.75
N ARG A 36 10.89 -6.92 -25.90
CA ARG A 36 11.86 -5.81 -25.89
C ARG A 36 11.33 -4.62 -25.09
N ARG A 37 10.06 -4.27 -25.29
CA ARG A 37 9.41 -3.17 -24.57
C ARG A 37 9.35 -3.42 -23.06
N GLN A 38 8.99 -4.62 -22.62
CA GLN A 38 8.98 -4.94 -21.19
C GLN A 38 10.38 -4.83 -20.58
N ARG A 39 11.43 -5.21 -21.32
CA ARG A 39 12.83 -5.01 -20.89
C ARG A 39 13.20 -3.54 -20.79
N ASP A 40 12.77 -2.71 -21.75
CA ASP A 40 13.05 -1.27 -21.76
C ASP A 40 12.32 -0.53 -20.62
N LEU A 41 11.15 -1.04 -20.20
CA LEU A 41 10.34 -0.49 -19.11
C LEU A 41 10.65 -1.13 -17.75
N TYR A 42 11.51 -2.15 -17.72
CA TYR A 42 11.89 -2.77 -16.46
C TYR A 42 12.72 -1.82 -15.60
N VAL A 43 12.27 -1.59 -14.38
CA VAL A 43 12.97 -0.79 -13.37
C VAL A 43 13.80 -1.74 -12.52
N SER A 44 15.14 -1.71 -12.69
CA SER A 44 16.05 -2.41 -11.80
C SER A 44 15.98 -1.83 -10.39
N THR A 45 15.95 -2.70 -9.40
CA THR A 45 15.91 -2.34 -8.00
C THR A 45 17.08 -2.95 -7.24
N ARG A 46 17.28 -2.51 -6.00
CA ARG A 46 18.29 -3.12 -5.12
C ARG A 46 18.11 -4.64 -4.98
N VAL A 47 16.88 -5.14 -5.17
CA VAL A 47 16.60 -6.59 -5.15
C VAL A 47 17.40 -7.35 -6.21
N ASP A 48 17.50 -6.81 -7.42
CA ASP A 48 18.19 -7.44 -8.55
C ASP A 48 19.68 -7.67 -8.22
N GLU A 49 20.34 -6.63 -7.72
CA GLU A 49 21.77 -6.66 -7.40
C GLU A 49 22.04 -7.56 -6.19
N GLU A 50 21.22 -7.43 -5.16
CA GLU A 50 21.41 -8.16 -3.91
C GLU A 50 21.16 -9.66 -4.06
N LEU A 51 20.20 -10.08 -4.87
CA LEU A 51 19.97 -11.50 -5.16
C LEU A 51 21.20 -12.11 -5.87
N LEU A 52 21.79 -11.42 -6.83
CA LEU A 52 23.03 -11.87 -7.49
C LEU A 52 24.20 -11.93 -6.50
N ARG A 53 24.32 -10.93 -5.63
CA ARG A 53 25.34 -10.90 -4.58
C ARG A 53 25.16 -12.06 -3.59
N ARG A 54 23.93 -12.36 -3.17
CA ARG A 54 23.63 -13.49 -2.28
C ARG A 54 23.92 -14.85 -2.93
N ALA A 55 23.67 -14.98 -4.22
CA ALA A 55 23.98 -16.21 -4.95
C ALA A 55 25.49 -16.54 -4.98
N THR A 56 26.35 -15.52 -4.81
CA THR A 56 27.81 -15.66 -4.80
C THR A 56 28.45 -15.53 -3.42
N ALA A 57 27.69 -15.14 -2.39
CA ALA A 57 28.19 -14.92 -1.03
C ALA A 57 28.66 -16.23 -0.36
N GLU A 58 29.65 -16.15 0.50
CA GLU A 58 30.08 -17.28 1.32
C GLU A 58 29.70 -17.06 2.80
N PRO A 59 29.04 -18.02 3.44
CA PRO A 59 28.59 -19.31 2.91
C PRO A 59 27.35 -19.14 2.00
N ARG A 60 27.36 -19.80 0.85
CA ARG A 60 26.27 -19.74 -0.11
C ARG A 60 24.96 -20.26 0.46
N PRO A 61 23.80 -19.61 0.18
CA PRO A 61 22.51 -20.20 0.47
C PRO A 61 22.30 -21.48 -0.37
N HIS A 62 21.54 -22.43 0.15
CA HIS A 62 21.12 -23.60 -0.62
C HIS A 62 19.90 -23.29 -1.50
N ILE A 63 19.08 -22.34 -1.05
CA ILE A 63 17.91 -21.87 -1.77
C ILE A 63 17.73 -20.36 -1.58
N ILE A 64 17.32 -19.71 -2.66
CA ILE A 64 16.80 -18.33 -2.65
C ILE A 64 15.34 -18.41 -3.11
N CYS A 65 14.41 -18.06 -2.23
CA CYS A 65 12.98 -18.06 -2.53
C CYS A 65 12.48 -16.63 -2.71
N ILE A 66 11.90 -16.34 -3.88
CA ILE A 66 11.22 -15.08 -4.18
C ILE A 66 9.73 -15.35 -4.09
N THR A 67 9.06 -14.67 -3.17
CA THR A 67 7.62 -14.83 -2.97
C THR A 67 6.88 -13.49 -3.02
N GLY A 68 5.57 -13.52 -2.94
CA GLY A 68 4.67 -12.37 -2.97
C GLY A 68 3.44 -12.61 -3.83
N SER A 69 2.55 -11.64 -3.84
CA SER A 69 1.28 -11.67 -4.54
C SER A 69 1.43 -11.70 -6.07
N ALA A 70 0.34 -12.04 -6.76
CA ALA A 70 0.27 -11.92 -8.22
C ALA A 70 0.47 -10.45 -8.64
N GLY A 71 1.31 -10.22 -9.66
CA GLY A 71 1.67 -8.86 -10.10
C GLY A 71 2.79 -8.21 -9.28
N GLY A 72 3.37 -8.90 -8.28
CA GLY A 72 4.49 -8.42 -7.46
C GLY A 72 5.83 -8.24 -8.21
N GLY A 73 5.92 -8.70 -9.47
CA GLY A 73 7.11 -8.52 -10.31
C GLY A 73 8.07 -9.70 -10.31
N LYS A 74 7.68 -10.86 -9.74
CA LYS A 74 8.52 -12.07 -9.69
C LYS A 74 9.07 -12.50 -11.05
N SER A 75 8.21 -12.65 -12.05
CA SER A 75 8.60 -13.11 -13.39
C SER A 75 9.57 -12.15 -14.08
N GLY A 76 9.34 -10.82 -13.95
CA GLY A 76 10.25 -9.82 -14.49
C GLY A 76 11.64 -9.86 -13.84
N LEU A 77 11.68 -10.06 -12.51
CA LEU A 77 12.92 -10.21 -11.76
C LEU A 77 13.69 -11.46 -12.20
N ILE A 78 13.01 -12.59 -12.36
CA ILE A 78 13.65 -13.83 -12.81
C ILE A 78 14.22 -13.69 -14.21
N GLU A 79 13.48 -13.12 -15.15
CA GLU A 79 13.96 -12.87 -16.50
C GLU A 79 15.21 -11.99 -16.52
N LYS A 80 15.27 -10.99 -15.64
CA LYS A 80 16.46 -10.16 -15.49
C LYS A 80 17.66 -10.93 -14.94
N ILE A 81 17.42 -11.84 -13.99
CA ILE A 81 18.46 -12.68 -13.35
C ILE A 81 18.89 -13.80 -14.27
N ARG A 82 18.07 -14.25 -15.21
CA ARG A 82 18.36 -15.32 -16.18
C ARG A 82 19.66 -15.08 -16.97
N ALA A 83 20.03 -13.84 -17.22
CA ALA A 83 21.33 -13.50 -17.81
C ALA A 83 22.54 -14.03 -17.00
N ARG A 84 22.33 -14.43 -15.75
CA ARG A 84 23.31 -14.97 -14.81
C ARG A 84 22.85 -16.33 -14.25
N GLU A 85 22.22 -17.15 -15.09
CA GLU A 85 21.78 -18.51 -14.71
C GLU A 85 22.91 -19.40 -14.23
N ASP A 86 24.17 -19.10 -14.67
CA ASP A 86 25.39 -19.75 -14.22
C ASP A 86 25.60 -19.73 -12.70
N LEU A 87 24.98 -18.80 -11.99
CA LEU A 87 25.07 -18.66 -10.54
C LEU A 87 24.11 -19.60 -9.76
N PHE A 88 23.17 -20.22 -10.43
CA PHE A 88 22.16 -21.07 -9.83
C PHE A 88 22.33 -22.53 -10.28
N SER A 89 21.97 -23.45 -9.41
CA SER A 89 21.90 -24.87 -9.78
C SER A 89 20.65 -25.15 -10.62
N GLN A 90 19.57 -24.39 -10.33
CA GLN A 90 18.31 -24.46 -11.02
C GLN A 90 17.49 -23.18 -10.77
N ILE A 91 16.72 -22.76 -11.78
CA ILE A 91 15.73 -21.69 -11.69
C ILE A 91 14.32 -22.29 -11.85
N ILE A 92 13.47 -22.12 -10.84
CA ILE A 92 12.07 -22.55 -10.81
C ILE A 92 11.23 -21.29 -10.82
N GLU A 93 10.72 -20.91 -12.00
CA GLU A 93 10.10 -19.61 -12.24
C GLU A 93 8.68 -19.50 -11.72
N ASP A 94 7.97 -20.61 -11.75
CA ASP A 94 6.61 -20.71 -11.26
C ASP A 94 6.36 -22.11 -10.71
N ALA A 95 6.27 -22.18 -9.39
CA ALA A 95 5.94 -23.43 -8.70
C ALA A 95 4.50 -23.91 -9.00
N THR A 96 3.73 -23.16 -9.80
CA THR A 96 2.32 -23.46 -10.10
C THR A 96 2.11 -24.24 -11.39
N HIS A 97 3.13 -24.37 -12.23
CA HIS A 97 3.05 -25.07 -13.49
C HIS A 97 3.84 -26.40 -13.44
N ALA A 98 3.18 -27.47 -13.82
CA ALA A 98 3.85 -28.75 -14.08
C ALA A 98 4.57 -28.69 -15.43
N ASP A 99 5.72 -29.35 -15.53
CA ASP A 99 6.52 -29.42 -16.79
C ASP A 99 5.75 -30.13 -17.92
N SER A 100 4.69 -30.88 -17.59
CA SER A 100 3.80 -31.56 -18.53
C SER A 100 2.39 -31.67 -17.94
N PRO A 101 1.31 -31.58 -18.78
CA PRO A 101 -0.07 -31.78 -18.32
C PRO A 101 -0.34 -33.15 -17.70
N SER A 102 0.52 -34.12 -17.94
CA SER A 102 0.41 -35.50 -17.41
C SER A 102 1.16 -35.71 -16.08
N VAL A 103 1.96 -34.74 -15.65
CA VAL A 103 2.73 -34.83 -14.40
C VAL A 103 2.08 -33.92 -13.37
N ASP A 104 1.85 -34.49 -12.23
CA ASP A 104 1.35 -33.72 -11.08
C ASP A 104 2.39 -32.67 -10.65
N GLN A 105 1.91 -31.47 -10.40
CA GLN A 105 2.72 -30.29 -10.05
C GLN A 105 3.64 -30.54 -8.84
N ALA A 106 3.10 -31.16 -7.77
CA ALA A 106 3.86 -31.43 -6.55
C ALA A 106 4.98 -32.43 -6.81
N MET A 107 4.73 -33.44 -7.66
CA MET A 107 5.75 -34.43 -8.06
C MET A 107 6.86 -33.82 -8.90
N SER A 108 6.53 -32.99 -9.88
CA SER A 108 7.51 -32.27 -10.68
C SER A 108 8.40 -31.42 -9.78
N LEU A 109 7.80 -30.64 -8.87
CA LEU A 109 8.57 -29.79 -7.97
C LEU A 109 9.38 -30.59 -6.94
N ALA A 110 8.85 -31.69 -6.40
CA ALA A 110 9.61 -32.60 -5.51
C ALA A 110 10.88 -33.13 -6.19
N GLY A 111 10.78 -33.52 -7.47
CA GLY A 111 11.95 -33.94 -8.26
C GLY A 111 12.98 -32.83 -8.42
N ARG A 112 12.53 -31.61 -8.71
CA ARG A 112 13.38 -30.43 -8.88
C ARG A 112 14.04 -29.98 -7.57
N LEU A 113 13.39 -30.18 -6.43
CA LEU A 113 13.88 -29.85 -5.10
C LEU A 113 14.57 -31.03 -4.37
N ALA A 114 14.76 -32.17 -5.02
CA ALA A 114 15.22 -33.41 -4.37
C ALA A 114 16.52 -33.24 -3.56
N GLN A 115 17.46 -32.39 -3.98
CA GLN A 115 18.70 -32.09 -3.24
C GLN A 115 18.44 -31.29 -1.93
N LEU A 116 17.24 -30.72 -1.76
CA LEU A 116 16.83 -30.00 -0.56
C LEU A 116 15.93 -30.83 0.37
N ALA A 117 15.60 -32.06 -0.02
CA ALA A 117 14.81 -32.97 0.78
C ALA A 117 15.51 -33.37 2.08
N ASP A 118 14.74 -33.80 3.06
CA ASP A 118 15.26 -34.33 4.32
C ASP A 118 16.07 -35.61 4.05
N GLY A 119 17.27 -35.70 4.63
CA GLY A 119 18.16 -36.84 4.41
C GLY A 119 18.87 -36.92 3.06
N ALA A 120 18.78 -35.90 2.20
CA ALA A 120 19.50 -35.86 0.92
C ALA A 120 21.02 -35.97 1.12
N GLN A 121 21.68 -36.78 0.28
CA GLN A 121 23.14 -37.07 0.34
C GLN A 121 24.01 -35.97 -0.25
N GLY A 122 23.77 -34.75 0.07
CA GLY A 122 24.50 -33.59 -0.43
C GLY A 122 23.58 -32.43 -0.69
N ARG A 123 24.10 -31.23 -0.49
CA ARG A 123 23.38 -29.98 -0.76
C ARG A 123 23.88 -29.38 -2.07
N PRO A 124 23.05 -28.59 -2.77
CA PRO A 124 23.51 -27.98 -4.02
C PRO A 124 24.66 -27.01 -3.74
N GLU A 125 25.70 -27.06 -4.58
CA GLU A 125 26.85 -26.14 -4.49
C GLU A 125 26.50 -24.70 -4.86
N ARG A 126 25.49 -24.54 -5.72
CA ARG A 126 24.89 -23.26 -6.11
C ARG A 126 23.43 -23.24 -5.68
N PRO A 127 22.90 -22.08 -5.28
CA PRO A 127 21.53 -22.01 -4.79
C PRO A 127 20.49 -22.43 -5.85
N VAL A 128 19.41 -23.05 -5.40
CA VAL A 128 18.17 -23.14 -6.19
C VAL A 128 17.46 -21.79 -6.08
N LEU A 129 17.06 -21.22 -7.22
CA LEU A 129 16.17 -20.05 -7.24
C LEU A 129 14.73 -20.55 -7.44
N LEU A 130 13.86 -20.24 -6.47
CA LEU A 130 12.45 -20.62 -6.47
C LEU A 130 11.57 -19.37 -6.45
N ALA A 131 10.65 -19.25 -7.41
CA ALA A 131 9.60 -18.26 -7.30
C ALA A 131 8.22 -18.91 -7.12
N ALA A 132 7.47 -18.42 -6.13
CA ALA A 132 6.14 -18.90 -5.85
C ALA A 132 5.28 -17.79 -5.21
N ASN A 133 3.97 -17.89 -5.35
CA ASN A 133 3.07 -17.08 -4.53
C ASN A 133 3.05 -17.64 -3.10
N THR A 134 2.96 -16.77 -2.11
CA THR A 134 3.03 -17.17 -0.68
C THR A 134 1.98 -18.22 -0.33
N GLY A 135 0.71 -18.02 -0.72
CA GLY A 135 -0.35 -18.98 -0.44
C GLY A 135 -0.17 -20.32 -1.14
N MET A 136 0.36 -20.30 -2.37
CA MET A 136 0.66 -21.53 -3.12
C MET A 136 1.85 -22.28 -2.54
N LEU A 137 2.84 -21.57 -1.98
CA LEU A 137 3.97 -22.19 -1.31
C LEU A 137 3.51 -23.01 -0.10
N VAL A 138 2.60 -22.46 0.71
CA VAL A 138 1.99 -23.18 1.85
C VAL A 138 1.24 -24.43 1.37
N SER A 139 0.30 -24.26 0.41
CA SER A 139 -0.46 -25.38 -0.13
C SER A 139 0.40 -26.48 -0.74
N LEU A 140 1.52 -26.10 -1.34
CA LEU A 140 2.48 -27.04 -1.91
C LEU A 140 3.16 -27.89 -0.82
N PHE A 141 3.63 -27.26 0.26
CA PHE A 141 4.27 -28.00 1.34
C PHE A 141 3.27 -28.91 2.06
N ASP A 142 2.02 -28.50 2.26
CA ASP A 142 0.94 -29.34 2.77
C ASP A 142 0.74 -30.60 1.89
N GLU A 143 0.80 -30.44 0.57
CA GLU A 143 0.67 -31.56 -0.37
C GLU A 143 1.90 -32.48 -0.32
N LEU A 144 3.12 -31.92 -0.28
CA LEU A 144 4.36 -32.69 -0.19
C LEU A 144 4.42 -33.48 1.14
N ALA A 145 3.99 -32.88 2.25
CA ALA A 145 3.93 -33.53 3.56
C ALA A 145 2.96 -34.72 3.53
N ARG A 146 1.74 -34.54 3.02
CA ARG A 146 0.76 -35.65 2.88
C ARG A 146 1.30 -36.82 2.04
N ARG A 147 2.04 -36.54 0.98
CA ARG A 147 2.64 -37.57 0.12
C ARG A 147 3.76 -38.29 0.82
N ALA A 148 4.62 -37.58 1.53
CA ALA A 148 5.69 -38.19 2.31
C ALA A 148 5.12 -39.14 3.39
N GLU A 149 4.05 -38.74 4.08
CA GLU A 149 3.32 -39.60 5.04
C GLU A 149 2.73 -40.85 4.37
N ALA A 150 2.25 -40.72 3.13
CA ALA A 150 1.75 -41.85 2.33
C ALA A 150 2.87 -42.71 1.71
N GLY A 151 4.15 -42.39 1.95
CA GLY A 151 5.31 -43.08 1.36
C GLY A 151 5.54 -42.80 -0.12
N VAL A 152 4.93 -41.74 -0.64
CA VAL A 152 5.02 -41.33 -2.05
C VAL A 152 5.92 -40.10 -2.19
N GLY A 153 7.24 -40.29 -2.13
CA GLY A 153 8.23 -39.22 -2.31
C GLY A 153 8.97 -38.84 -1.03
N PRO A 154 9.97 -37.95 -1.15
CA PRO A 154 10.77 -37.51 -0.02
C PRO A 154 10.03 -36.47 0.83
N ALA A 155 10.39 -36.41 2.11
CA ALA A 155 9.94 -35.34 3.00
C ALA A 155 10.76 -34.05 2.80
N PHE A 156 10.13 -32.89 3.02
CA PHE A 156 10.72 -31.57 2.89
C PHE A 156 10.51 -30.70 4.14
N THR A 157 10.32 -31.34 5.30
CA THR A 157 10.03 -30.66 6.58
C THR A 157 11.06 -29.58 6.93
N GLY A 158 12.34 -29.90 6.67
CA GLY A 158 13.42 -28.93 6.89
C GLY A 158 13.37 -27.73 5.96
N LEU A 159 12.98 -27.92 4.69
CA LEU A 159 12.85 -26.86 3.71
C LEU A 159 11.61 -26.00 4.01
N GLU A 160 10.49 -26.63 4.28
CA GLU A 160 9.26 -25.97 4.70
C GLU A 160 9.49 -25.05 5.90
N SER A 161 10.02 -25.60 6.99
CA SER A 161 10.35 -24.85 8.20
C SER A 161 11.30 -23.68 7.91
N ALA A 162 12.35 -23.90 7.09
CA ALA A 162 13.31 -22.85 6.73
C ALA A 162 12.68 -21.71 5.93
N LEU A 163 11.68 -21.96 5.08
CA LEU A 163 11.01 -20.94 4.28
C LEU A 163 9.86 -20.28 5.04
N LEU A 164 8.95 -21.06 5.66
CA LEU A 164 7.78 -20.53 6.33
C LEU A 164 8.11 -19.75 7.61
N SER A 165 9.17 -20.12 8.33
CA SER A 165 9.64 -19.34 9.49
C SER A 165 10.15 -17.97 9.08
N ARG A 166 10.84 -17.86 7.93
CA ARG A 166 11.32 -16.57 7.40
C ARG A 166 10.22 -15.69 6.85
N LEU A 167 9.09 -16.29 6.47
CA LEU A 167 7.87 -15.56 6.12
C LEU A 167 7.03 -15.19 7.34
N GLY A 168 7.39 -15.67 8.52
CA GLY A 168 6.64 -15.45 9.74
C GLY A 168 5.33 -16.25 9.83
N ILE A 169 5.14 -17.24 8.98
CA ILE A 169 3.96 -18.10 8.96
C ILE A 169 4.07 -19.19 10.03
N ASP A 170 5.27 -19.76 10.21
CA ASP A 170 5.58 -20.72 11.27
C ASP A 170 6.73 -20.23 12.15
N PRO A 171 6.45 -19.57 13.28
CA PRO A 171 7.50 -19.05 14.17
C PRO A 171 8.24 -20.16 14.95
N SER A 172 7.74 -21.41 14.95
CA SER A 172 8.34 -22.52 15.67
C SER A 172 9.49 -23.20 14.92
N GLY A 173 9.75 -22.78 13.68
CA GLY A 173 10.75 -23.38 12.81
C GLY A 173 12.17 -23.31 13.38
N ASN A 174 12.68 -24.43 13.83
CA ASN A 174 14.08 -24.58 14.24
C ASN A 174 14.99 -24.64 13.03
N ALA A 175 16.17 -24.03 13.13
CA ALA A 175 17.19 -24.03 12.10
C ALA A 175 17.59 -25.48 11.73
N THR A 176 17.15 -25.93 10.57
CA THR A 176 17.33 -27.32 10.08
C THR A 176 18.66 -27.54 9.35
N GLY A 177 19.62 -26.63 9.49
CA GLY A 177 20.89 -26.68 8.74
C GLY A 177 20.77 -26.27 7.27
N LEU A 178 19.56 -25.95 6.77
CA LEU A 178 19.35 -25.37 5.46
C LEU A 178 19.56 -23.85 5.50
N ARG A 179 20.49 -23.36 4.66
CA ARG A 179 20.68 -21.93 4.45
C ARG A 179 19.70 -21.45 3.38
N ALA A 180 18.65 -20.76 3.81
CA ALA A 180 17.63 -20.21 2.93
C ALA A 180 17.64 -18.68 3.00
N VAL A 181 17.46 -18.02 1.87
CA VAL A 181 17.13 -16.59 1.77
C VAL A 181 15.73 -16.50 1.20
N VAL A 182 14.86 -15.75 1.87
CA VAL A 182 13.48 -15.52 1.40
C VAL A 182 13.29 -14.02 1.17
N VAL A 183 12.83 -13.66 -0.01
CA VAL A 183 12.52 -12.28 -0.39
C VAL A 183 11.04 -12.21 -0.72
N ASN A 184 10.27 -11.63 0.21
CA ASN A 184 8.84 -11.39 -0.01
C ASN A 184 8.66 -10.02 -0.67
N LEU A 185 8.25 -10.02 -1.94
CA LEU A 185 8.06 -8.77 -2.70
C LEU A 185 6.84 -7.95 -2.23
N ASP A 186 5.94 -8.55 -1.44
CA ASP A 186 4.82 -7.81 -0.84
C ASP A 186 5.28 -6.85 0.28
N ASP A 187 6.48 -7.08 0.83
CA ASP A 187 7.09 -6.19 1.82
C ASP A 187 7.79 -4.98 1.17
N ARG A 188 7.86 -4.94 -0.16
CA ARG A 188 8.52 -3.86 -0.89
C ARG A 188 7.75 -2.56 -0.76
N ALA A 189 8.46 -1.51 -0.33
CA ALA A 189 7.98 -0.14 -0.50
C ALA A 189 7.96 0.20 -2.00
N THR A 190 6.77 0.26 -2.58
CA THR A 190 6.58 0.52 -4.01
C THR A 190 6.26 1.98 -4.32
N SER A 191 5.92 2.78 -3.31
CA SER A 191 5.75 4.23 -3.36
C SER A 191 6.59 4.93 -2.29
N GLY A 192 6.86 6.20 -2.46
CA GLY A 192 7.75 7.00 -1.63
C GLY A 192 9.14 7.23 -2.23
N PRO A 193 10.01 8.01 -1.57
CA PRO A 193 11.34 8.35 -2.06
C PRO A 193 12.18 7.11 -2.42
N GLY A 194 12.68 7.04 -3.65
CA GLY A 194 13.50 5.91 -4.14
C GLY A 194 12.74 4.61 -4.34
N ALA A 195 11.40 4.64 -4.38
CA ALA A 195 10.56 3.48 -4.68
C ALA A 195 10.11 3.47 -6.15
N LEU A 196 9.56 2.35 -6.59
CA LEU A 196 9.23 2.05 -7.99
C LEU A 196 8.30 3.06 -8.66
N LEU A 197 7.32 3.63 -7.94
CA LEU A 197 6.31 4.49 -8.53
C LEU A 197 6.91 5.72 -9.20
N ARG A 198 7.93 6.33 -8.59
CA ARG A 198 8.61 7.50 -9.18
C ARG A 198 9.28 7.19 -10.52
N ASP A 199 9.84 5.99 -10.65
CA ASP A 199 10.45 5.54 -11.91
C ASP A 199 9.39 5.19 -12.95
N PHE A 200 8.26 4.62 -12.54
CA PHE A 200 7.11 4.36 -13.42
C PHE A 200 6.51 5.67 -13.95
N LEU A 201 6.35 6.68 -13.09
CA LEU A 201 5.91 8.01 -13.51
C LEU A 201 6.92 8.66 -14.46
N ALA A 202 8.23 8.53 -14.19
CA ALA A 202 9.28 9.04 -15.07
C ALA A 202 9.32 8.30 -16.42
N ALA A 203 8.86 7.06 -16.52
CA ALA A 203 8.79 6.33 -17.77
C ALA A 203 7.76 6.91 -18.77
N TYR A 204 6.85 7.77 -18.30
CA TYR A 204 5.91 8.49 -19.17
C TYR A 204 6.51 9.77 -19.78
N ASP A 205 7.74 10.15 -19.45
CA ASP A 205 8.38 11.33 -20.05
C ASP A 205 8.38 11.19 -21.59
N PRO A 206 7.69 12.11 -22.31
CA PRO A 206 7.63 12.06 -23.77
C PRO A 206 8.99 12.22 -24.46
N ALA A 207 9.98 12.79 -23.78
CA ALA A 207 11.34 12.94 -24.31
C ALA A 207 12.18 11.66 -24.18
N ARG A 208 11.71 10.66 -23.39
CA ARG A 208 12.47 9.43 -23.13
C ARG A 208 12.23 8.38 -24.23
N PRO A 209 13.24 8.03 -25.08
CA PRO A 209 13.06 7.06 -26.16
C PRO A 209 12.66 5.66 -25.68
N SER A 210 13.21 5.21 -24.55
CA SER A 210 12.87 3.93 -23.91
C SER A 210 11.66 4.00 -22.98
N GLY A 211 10.92 5.11 -22.97
CA GLY A 211 9.74 5.32 -22.14
C GLY A 211 8.48 4.70 -22.75
N VAL A 212 7.37 4.83 -22.02
CA VAL A 212 6.05 4.31 -22.44
C VAL A 212 5.60 4.90 -23.77
N LEU A 213 5.89 6.17 -24.03
CA LEU A 213 5.52 6.86 -25.26
C LEU A 213 6.53 6.67 -26.40
N GLY A 214 7.63 5.93 -26.18
CA GLY A 214 8.64 5.67 -27.22
C GLY A 214 9.32 6.94 -27.75
N GLY A 215 9.56 7.94 -26.88
CA GLY A 215 10.07 9.26 -27.28
C GLY A 215 9.05 10.16 -27.99
N ALA A 216 7.80 9.72 -28.10
CA ALA A 216 6.69 10.44 -28.72
C ALA A 216 6.99 10.95 -30.15
N ALA A 217 7.90 10.32 -30.90
CA ALA A 217 8.33 10.75 -32.23
C ALA A 217 7.15 10.95 -33.20
N ARG A 218 6.08 10.14 -33.10
CA ARG A 218 4.84 10.33 -33.88
C ARG A 218 4.06 11.59 -33.51
N CYS A 219 4.28 12.11 -32.29
CA CYS A 219 3.65 13.36 -31.87
C CYS A 219 4.34 14.59 -32.45
N ASP A 220 5.58 14.48 -32.95
CA ASP A 220 6.31 15.61 -33.49
C ASP A 220 5.66 16.21 -34.74
N THR A 221 4.98 15.38 -35.53
CA THR A 221 4.24 15.80 -36.73
C THR A 221 2.73 15.95 -36.48
N CYS A 222 2.25 15.75 -35.25
CA CYS A 222 0.84 15.81 -34.93
C CYS A 222 0.32 17.25 -34.87
N ALA A 223 -0.67 17.58 -35.69
CA ALA A 223 -1.23 18.94 -35.78
C ALA A 223 -1.89 19.44 -34.49
N VAL A 224 -2.20 18.53 -33.55
CA VAL A 224 -2.85 18.86 -32.27
C VAL A 224 -1.96 18.53 -31.05
N ARG A 225 -0.66 18.34 -31.30
CA ARG A 225 0.32 17.95 -30.27
C ARG A 225 0.21 18.83 -29.02
N GLU A 226 0.21 20.16 -29.19
CA GLU A 226 0.19 21.09 -28.08
C GLU A 226 -1.08 21.04 -27.23
N TRP A 227 -2.16 20.52 -27.81
CA TRP A 227 -3.47 20.43 -27.16
C TRP A 227 -3.85 19.01 -26.74
N CYS A 228 -2.89 18.08 -26.87
CA CYS A 228 -3.14 16.70 -26.52
C CYS A 228 -3.16 16.50 -25.00
N PRO A 229 -4.29 16.11 -24.39
CA PRO A 229 -4.37 15.93 -22.94
C PRO A 229 -3.47 14.80 -22.45
N VAL A 230 -3.24 13.77 -23.26
CA VAL A 230 -2.37 12.65 -22.89
C VAL A 230 -0.91 13.07 -22.77
N LEU A 231 -0.42 13.91 -23.71
CA LEU A 231 0.94 14.47 -23.60
C LEU A 231 1.05 15.42 -22.41
N ALA A 232 0.06 16.27 -22.18
CA ALA A 232 0.05 17.15 -21.01
C ALA A 232 0.09 16.37 -19.71
N ASN A 233 -0.72 15.31 -19.59
CA ASN A 233 -0.72 14.42 -18.42
C ASN A 233 0.63 13.71 -18.25
N ALA A 234 1.20 13.20 -19.33
CA ALA A 234 2.50 12.53 -19.31
C ALA A 234 3.61 13.46 -18.80
N PHE A 235 3.64 14.72 -19.25
CA PHE A 235 4.56 15.73 -18.73
C PHE A 235 4.32 16.04 -17.26
N LEU A 236 3.06 16.20 -16.84
CA LEU A 236 2.74 16.48 -15.45
C LEU A 236 3.22 15.34 -14.54
N VAL A 237 2.86 14.09 -14.86
CA VAL A 237 3.21 12.94 -13.99
C VAL A 237 4.69 12.60 -14.01
N SER A 238 5.41 12.84 -15.11
CA SER A 238 6.86 12.61 -15.17
C SER A 238 7.67 13.77 -14.59
N GLY A 239 7.07 14.95 -14.46
CA GLY A 239 7.68 16.20 -14.03
C GLY A 239 7.08 16.75 -12.73
N PRO A 240 6.39 17.93 -12.81
CA PRO A 240 6.03 18.70 -11.62
C PRO A 240 5.05 18.00 -10.68
N ALA A 241 4.13 17.15 -11.18
CA ALA A 241 3.16 16.45 -10.36
C ALA A 241 3.65 15.09 -9.80
N ARG A 242 4.87 14.66 -10.16
CA ARG A 242 5.38 13.34 -9.80
C ARG A 242 5.43 13.09 -8.30
N GLU A 243 5.92 14.05 -7.53
CA GLU A 243 5.99 13.93 -6.08
C GLU A 243 4.62 13.85 -5.43
N GLN A 244 3.67 14.64 -5.92
CA GLN A 244 2.30 14.71 -5.38
C GLN A 244 1.54 13.42 -5.64
N VAL A 245 1.71 12.83 -6.83
CA VAL A 245 1.12 11.52 -7.16
C VAL A 245 1.73 10.41 -6.30
N ASP A 246 3.06 10.44 -6.10
CA ASP A 246 3.75 9.49 -5.24
C ASP A 246 3.29 9.62 -3.77
N LEU A 247 3.14 10.85 -3.27
CA LEU A 247 2.63 11.13 -1.92
C LEU A 247 1.20 10.60 -1.72
N LEU A 248 0.31 10.75 -2.72
CA LEU A 248 -1.03 10.17 -2.68
C LEU A 248 -0.99 8.64 -2.58
N ALA A 249 -0.13 8.00 -3.36
CA ALA A 249 0.01 6.54 -3.31
C ALA A 249 0.57 6.06 -1.96
N VAL A 250 1.54 6.78 -1.37
CA VAL A 250 2.03 6.51 0.00
C VAL A 250 0.91 6.67 1.01
N SER A 251 0.12 7.74 0.92
CA SER A 251 -1.01 7.98 1.81
C SER A 251 -2.08 6.90 1.69
N ALA A 252 -2.36 6.45 0.45
CA ALA A 252 -3.26 5.32 0.19
C ALA A 252 -2.71 4.01 0.77
N ALA A 253 -1.40 3.74 0.67
CA ALA A 253 -0.77 2.59 1.28
C ALA A 253 -0.89 2.62 2.82
N LYS A 254 -0.68 3.78 3.45
CA LYS A 254 -0.82 3.96 4.91
C LYS A 254 -2.24 3.73 5.42
N THR A 255 -3.26 4.07 4.62
CA THR A 255 -4.65 3.83 5.01
C THR A 255 -5.02 2.34 5.03
N GLN A 256 -4.26 1.49 4.37
CA GLN A 256 -4.52 0.04 4.30
C GLN A 256 -3.41 -0.83 4.91
N GLY A 257 -2.33 -0.24 5.39
CA GLY A 257 -1.22 -0.97 5.98
C GLY A 257 -0.45 -1.86 4.99
N ARG A 258 -0.56 -1.61 3.66
CA ARG A 258 0.15 -2.37 2.63
C ARG A 258 0.45 -1.53 1.39
N TYR A 259 1.56 -1.85 0.75
CA TYR A 259 1.92 -1.29 -0.54
C TYR A 259 1.20 -1.98 -1.71
N ASP A 260 1.14 -1.29 -2.83
CA ASP A 260 0.57 -1.82 -4.07
C ASP A 260 1.59 -2.64 -4.86
N THR A 261 1.09 -3.57 -5.67
CA THR A 261 1.93 -4.33 -6.58
C THR A 261 2.37 -3.45 -7.76
N PRO A 262 3.53 -3.74 -8.39
CA PRO A 262 3.96 -3.06 -9.60
C PRO A 262 2.89 -3.03 -10.71
N ARG A 263 2.12 -4.10 -10.86
CA ARG A 263 1.00 -4.15 -11.82
C ARG A 263 -0.08 -3.12 -11.50
N ALA A 264 -0.46 -2.99 -10.22
CA ALA A 264 -1.45 -2.01 -9.79
C ALA A 264 -0.94 -0.57 -9.98
N LEU A 265 0.36 -0.35 -9.80
CA LEU A 265 1.00 0.94 -10.07
C LEU A 265 0.98 1.29 -11.57
N TRP A 266 1.32 0.35 -12.45
CA TRP A 266 1.22 0.56 -13.90
C TRP A 266 -0.22 0.86 -14.34
N ASP A 267 -1.18 0.11 -13.82
CA ASP A 267 -2.61 0.33 -14.09
C ASP A 267 -3.03 1.74 -13.67
N PHE A 268 -2.72 2.14 -12.43
CA PHE A 268 -3.03 3.46 -11.91
C PHE A 268 -2.38 4.59 -12.72
N THR A 269 -1.07 4.51 -12.96
CA THR A 269 -0.34 5.55 -13.71
C THR A 269 -0.82 5.69 -15.14
N SER A 270 -1.16 4.56 -15.80
CA SER A 270 -1.73 4.58 -17.15
C SER A 270 -3.08 5.31 -17.20
N GLN A 271 -3.90 5.17 -16.16
CA GLN A 271 -5.18 5.85 -16.06
C GLN A 271 -5.04 7.35 -15.77
N LEU A 272 -4.00 7.76 -15.05
CA LEU A 272 -3.69 9.18 -14.87
C LEU A 272 -3.29 9.85 -16.19
N VAL A 273 -2.53 9.13 -17.04
CA VAL A 273 -2.05 9.66 -18.32
C VAL A 273 -3.13 9.58 -19.40
N ALA A 274 -3.84 8.45 -19.51
CA ALA A 274 -4.94 8.24 -20.43
C ALA A 274 -6.18 7.72 -19.69
N PRO A 275 -7.11 8.58 -19.24
CA PRO A 275 -8.32 8.19 -18.51
C PRO A 275 -9.20 7.18 -19.24
N LEU A 276 -10.02 6.43 -18.48
CA LEU A 276 -10.81 5.28 -18.97
C LEU A 276 -12.02 5.62 -19.84
N ASP A 277 -12.48 6.83 -19.83
CA ASP A 277 -13.64 7.28 -20.58
C ASP A 277 -13.40 7.46 -22.10
N TYR A 278 -12.30 6.87 -22.59
CA TYR A 278 -12.19 6.50 -23.99
C TYR A 278 -13.14 5.34 -24.25
N VAL A 279 -14.30 5.62 -24.87
CA VAL A 279 -15.32 4.64 -25.23
C VAL A 279 -14.72 3.61 -26.19
N SER A 280 -15.29 2.42 -26.27
CA SER A 280 -14.79 1.30 -27.09
C SER A 280 -14.52 1.66 -28.56
N GLU A 281 -15.26 2.58 -29.14
CA GLU A 281 -15.03 3.11 -30.49
C GLU A 281 -13.78 4.01 -30.58
N GLU A 282 -13.43 4.71 -29.50
CA GLU A 282 -12.23 5.53 -29.41
C GLU A 282 -10.97 4.69 -29.16
N LEU A 283 -11.10 3.46 -28.67
CA LEU A 283 -9.97 2.55 -28.45
C LEU A 283 -9.38 2.02 -29.76
N SER A 284 -10.12 2.03 -30.86
CA SER A 284 -9.59 1.64 -32.18
C SER A 284 -8.63 2.69 -32.76
N ASP A 285 -8.87 3.98 -32.50
CA ASP A 285 -8.00 5.09 -32.85
C ASP A 285 -8.07 6.22 -31.80
N PRO A 286 -7.46 6.02 -30.64
CA PRO A 286 -7.53 7.01 -29.56
C PRO A 286 -6.84 8.34 -29.92
N CYS A 287 -5.81 8.35 -30.79
CA CYS A 287 -5.23 9.57 -31.30
C CYS A 287 -6.18 10.32 -32.24
N GLY A 288 -6.92 9.61 -33.07
CA GLY A 288 -7.97 10.18 -33.94
C GLY A 288 -9.07 10.85 -33.13
N ALA A 289 -9.46 10.29 -31.99
CA ALA A 289 -10.43 10.91 -31.09
C ALA A 289 -9.93 12.27 -30.54
N VAL A 290 -8.66 12.36 -30.13
CA VAL A 290 -8.04 13.61 -29.69
C VAL A 290 -8.04 14.65 -30.80
N VAL A 291 -7.58 14.26 -32.01
CA VAL A 291 -7.56 15.13 -33.20
C VAL A 291 -8.96 15.65 -33.52
N SER A 292 -9.95 14.76 -33.50
CA SER A 292 -11.34 15.09 -33.80
C SER A 292 -11.93 16.07 -32.79
N ALA A 293 -11.77 15.83 -31.49
CA ALA A 293 -12.26 16.71 -30.43
C ALA A 293 -11.60 18.10 -30.51
N THR A 294 -10.29 18.13 -30.71
CA THR A 294 -9.55 19.40 -30.81
C THR A 294 -9.96 20.21 -32.03
N ARG A 295 -10.16 19.56 -33.20
CA ARG A 295 -10.63 20.23 -34.41
C ARG A 295 -12.04 20.80 -34.28
N ARG A 296 -12.92 20.15 -33.50
CA ARG A 296 -14.26 20.67 -33.18
C ARG A 296 -14.23 21.81 -32.17
N GLY A 297 -13.09 22.11 -31.56
CA GLY A 297 -12.99 23.10 -30.48
C GLY A 297 -13.61 22.64 -29.16
N ASP A 298 -13.74 21.34 -28.95
CA ASP A 298 -14.36 20.78 -27.74
C ASP A 298 -13.41 20.85 -26.54
N ARG A 299 -13.33 22.04 -25.93
CA ARG A 299 -12.49 22.33 -24.78
C ARG A 299 -12.90 21.52 -23.56
N ALA A 300 -14.20 21.27 -23.37
CA ALA A 300 -14.72 20.49 -22.26
C ALA A 300 -14.28 19.01 -22.35
N TRP A 301 -14.24 18.45 -23.57
CA TRP A 301 -13.72 17.12 -23.83
C TRP A 301 -12.22 17.01 -23.41
N VAL A 302 -11.41 18.01 -23.78
CA VAL A 302 -9.99 18.07 -23.40
C VAL A 302 -9.85 18.16 -21.89
N MET A 303 -10.56 19.10 -21.26
CA MET A 303 -10.47 19.34 -19.80
C MET A 303 -10.82 18.12 -18.96
N ARG A 304 -11.86 17.34 -19.36
CA ARG A 304 -12.24 16.10 -18.66
C ARG A 304 -11.18 15.02 -18.72
N ARG A 305 -10.21 15.11 -19.62
CA ARG A 305 -9.13 14.12 -19.82
C ARG A 305 -7.78 14.58 -19.30
N LEU A 306 -7.73 15.73 -18.66
CA LEU A 306 -6.53 16.21 -17.98
C LEU A 306 -6.34 15.56 -16.62
N LEU A 307 -5.11 15.47 -16.17
CA LEU A 307 -4.71 14.87 -14.88
C LEU A 307 -5.56 15.35 -13.69
N PRO A 308 -5.86 16.66 -13.53
CA PRO A 308 -6.72 17.12 -12.42
C PRO A 308 -8.12 16.50 -12.43
N ALA A 309 -8.67 16.18 -13.61
CA ALA A 309 -9.98 15.52 -13.71
C ALA A 309 -9.92 14.02 -13.37
N SER A 310 -8.79 13.35 -13.65
CA SER A 310 -8.63 11.91 -13.48
C SER A 310 -7.98 11.50 -12.15
N LEU A 311 -7.29 12.40 -11.46
CA LEU A 311 -6.47 12.10 -10.29
C LEU A 311 -7.22 11.34 -9.18
N PHE A 312 -8.44 11.77 -8.88
CA PHE A 312 -9.29 11.17 -7.85
C PHE A 312 -10.46 10.34 -8.43
N SER A 313 -10.39 9.97 -9.71
CA SER A 313 -11.41 9.17 -10.39
C SER A 313 -10.86 7.92 -11.06
N ALA A 314 -9.58 7.62 -10.88
CA ALA A 314 -8.96 6.41 -11.39
C ALA A 314 -9.63 5.16 -10.80
N SER A 315 -9.79 4.12 -11.62
CA SER A 315 -10.34 2.84 -11.19
C SER A 315 -9.26 1.88 -10.67
N GLY A 316 -9.68 0.69 -10.26
CA GLY A 316 -8.77 -0.31 -9.68
C GLY A 316 -8.50 -0.07 -8.18
N SER A 317 -7.77 -0.98 -7.55
CA SER A 317 -7.59 -0.97 -6.10
C SER A 317 -6.88 0.29 -5.57
N LEU A 318 -5.81 0.71 -6.23
CA LEU A 318 -5.09 1.93 -5.84
C LEU A 318 -5.91 3.17 -6.18
N GLY A 319 -6.56 3.21 -7.38
CA GLY A 319 -7.39 4.33 -7.79
C GLY A 319 -8.53 4.61 -6.82
N GLN A 320 -9.22 3.59 -6.35
CA GLN A 320 -10.29 3.74 -5.34
C GLN A 320 -9.76 4.32 -4.03
N ARG A 321 -8.61 3.85 -3.54
CA ARG A 321 -8.01 4.38 -2.31
C ARG A 321 -7.55 5.82 -2.44
N VAL A 322 -7.03 6.18 -3.62
CA VAL A 322 -6.70 7.58 -3.93
C VAL A 322 -7.97 8.42 -3.99
N ALA A 323 -9.07 7.89 -4.55
CA ALA A 323 -10.37 8.57 -4.55
C ALA A 323 -10.93 8.80 -3.13
N ASP A 324 -10.64 7.92 -2.17
CA ASP A 324 -11.01 8.12 -0.76
C ASP A 324 -10.22 9.25 -0.09
N LEU A 325 -9.09 9.63 -0.67
CA LEU A 325 -8.26 10.75 -0.23
C LEU A 325 -8.63 12.08 -0.91
N ASP A 326 -9.63 12.10 -1.80
CA ASP A 326 -10.06 13.29 -2.53
C ASP A 326 -10.36 14.45 -1.56
N PRO A 327 -9.60 15.57 -1.62
CA PRO A 327 -9.82 16.71 -0.74
C PRO A 327 -11.22 17.33 -0.90
N ALA A 328 -11.83 17.19 -2.08
CA ALA A 328 -13.18 17.68 -2.34
C ALA A 328 -14.26 16.89 -1.59
N ARG A 329 -13.93 15.71 -1.06
CA ARG A 329 -14.83 14.87 -0.24
C ARG A 329 -14.58 14.99 1.25
N ARG A 330 -13.55 15.73 1.66
CA ARG A 330 -13.16 15.91 3.06
C ARG A 330 -13.36 17.35 3.48
N PRO A 331 -13.89 17.61 4.69
CA PRO A 331 -14.03 18.97 5.19
C PRO A 331 -12.65 19.60 5.39
N SER A 332 -12.31 20.55 4.52
CA SER A 332 -11.18 21.45 4.70
C SER A 332 -11.58 22.85 4.23
N ALA A 333 -11.07 23.87 4.89
CA ALA A 333 -11.37 25.25 4.54
C ALA A 333 -10.95 25.55 3.09
N GLU A 334 -9.75 25.08 2.71
CA GLU A 334 -9.19 25.29 1.38
C GLU A 334 -10.02 24.64 0.27
N ALA A 335 -10.50 23.39 0.49
CA ALA A 335 -11.37 22.73 -0.48
C ALA A 335 -12.74 23.40 -0.56
N TYR A 336 -13.30 23.80 0.59
CA TYR A 336 -14.59 24.50 0.64
C TYR A 336 -14.55 25.81 -0.12
N ASP A 337 -13.50 26.62 0.07
CA ASP A 337 -13.35 27.90 -0.61
C ASP A 337 -13.28 27.73 -2.12
N LEU A 338 -12.51 26.75 -2.61
CA LEU A 338 -12.40 26.46 -4.04
C LEU A 338 -13.70 25.89 -4.63
N LEU A 339 -14.39 25.00 -3.90
CA LEU A 339 -15.65 24.43 -4.35
C LEU A 339 -16.76 25.48 -4.39
N ALA A 340 -16.78 26.42 -3.43
CA ALA A 340 -17.77 27.47 -3.34
C ALA A 340 -17.53 28.60 -4.34
N SER A 341 -16.26 28.95 -4.61
CA SER A 341 -15.89 30.04 -5.51
C SER A 341 -15.81 29.65 -6.99
N ALA A 342 -15.77 28.36 -7.30
CA ALA A 342 -15.65 27.87 -8.67
C ALA A 342 -16.72 28.47 -9.60
N GLY A 343 -16.27 29.10 -10.69
CA GLY A 343 -17.12 29.80 -11.65
C GLY A 343 -17.63 31.17 -11.20
N LEU A 344 -17.31 31.62 -9.97
CA LEU A 344 -17.66 32.98 -9.51
C LEU A 344 -16.57 34.00 -9.84
N ASP A 345 -15.31 33.58 -9.92
CA ASP A 345 -14.18 34.37 -10.38
C ASP A 345 -13.42 33.64 -11.51
N PRO A 346 -13.93 33.72 -12.74
CA PRO A 346 -13.35 33.01 -13.87
C PRO A 346 -11.88 33.34 -14.12
N ALA A 347 -11.45 34.57 -13.84
CA ALA A 347 -10.06 34.97 -14.03
C ALA A 347 -9.12 34.27 -13.03
N GLN A 348 -9.54 34.12 -11.80
CA GLN A 348 -8.80 33.40 -10.77
C GLN A 348 -8.79 31.89 -11.05
N ASP A 349 -9.90 31.32 -11.50
CA ASP A 349 -10.00 29.92 -11.90
C ASP A 349 -9.00 29.60 -13.02
N GLY A 350 -8.99 30.41 -14.08
CA GLY A 350 -8.05 30.27 -15.19
C GLY A 350 -6.59 30.44 -14.75
N LYS A 351 -6.31 31.38 -13.85
CA LYS A 351 -4.96 31.57 -13.30
C LYS A 351 -4.46 30.35 -12.54
N LEU A 352 -5.32 29.72 -11.72
CA LEU A 352 -4.95 28.52 -10.96
C LEU A 352 -4.62 27.34 -11.89
N ILE A 353 -5.38 27.16 -12.96
CA ILE A 353 -5.11 26.12 -13.96
C ILE A 353 -3.80 26.39 -14.69
N ARG A 354 -3.53 27.65 -15.09
CA ARG A 354 -2.28 28.03 -15.77
C ARG A 354 -1.06 27.85 -14.90
N ALA A 355 -1.18 27.97 -13.58
CA ALA A 355 -0.06 27.75 -12.68
C ALA A 355 0.55 26.36 -12.84
N LEU A 356 -0.27 25.33 -13.16
CA LEU A 356 0.23 23.99 -13.49
C LEU A 356 0.97 23.91 -14.83
N SER A 357 0.74 24.85 -15.75
CA SER A 357 1.36 24.84 -17.08
C SER A 357 2.68 25.60 -17.15
N ALA A 358 3.04 26.36 -16.11
CA ALA A 358 4.21 27.25 -16.13
C ALA A 358 5.54 26.52 -16.40
N ASP A 359 5.63 25.26 -15.94
CA ASP A 359 6.83 24.41 -16.06
C ASP A 359 6.68 23.29 -17.11
N VAL A 360 5.57 23.28 -17.86
CA VAL A 360 5.27 22.20 -18.81
C VAL A 360 5.47 22.69 -20.25
N GLY A 361 6.48 22.17 -20.92
CA GLY A 361 6.81 22.52 -22.32
C GLY A 361 5.71 22.22 -23.35
N HIS A 362 4.58 21.65 -22.95
CA HIS A 362 3.39 21.31 -23.74
C HIS A 362 2.09 21.70 -23.03
N GLY A 363 2.08 22.88 -22.42
CA GLY A 363 0.95 23.39 -21.62
C GLY A 363 -0.32 23.76 -22.40
N GLY A 364 -0.37 23.59 -23.74
CA GLY A 364 -1.50 24.02 -24.56
C GLY A 364 -2.84 23.41 -24.15
N ALA A 365 -2.88 22.15 -23.71
CA ALA A 365 -4.11 21.52 -23.22
C ALA A 365 -4.59 22.13 -21.90
N LEU A 366 -3.68 22.44 -20.97
CA LEU A 366 -3.98 23.17 -19.73
C LEU A 366 -4.40 24.61 -20.00
N GLN A 367 -3.73 25.27 -20.97
CA GLN A 367 -4.12 26.60 -21.41
C GLN A 367 -5.57 26.63 -21.94
N ARG A 368 -5.98 25.61 -22.72
CA ARG A 368 -7.36 25.46 -23.20
C ARG A 368 -8.37 25.25 -22.08
N ALA A 369 -7.99 24.48 -21.06
CA ALA A 369 -8.82 24.31 -19.88
C ALA A 369 -8.96 25.62 -19.08
N ALA A 370 -7.88 26.39 -18.97
CA ALA A 370 -7.90 27.70 -18.35
C ALA A 370 -8.80 28.70 -19.12
N GLU A 371 -8.66 28.74 -20.46
CA GLU A 371 -9.53 29.56 -21.31
C GLU A 371 -11.01 29.18 -21.15
N LEU A 372 -11.34 27.89 -21.04
CA LEU A 372 -12.72 27.45 -20.80
C LEU A 372 -13.22 27.92 -19.43
N ALA A 373 -12.41 27.82 -18.39
CA ALA A 373 -12.77 28.29 -17.06
C ALA A 373 -12.99 29.82 -17.03
N GLU A 374 -12.19 30.58 -17.81
CA GLU A 374 -12.28 32.04 -17.91
C GLU A 374 -13.49 32.55 -18.69
N LEU A 375 -14.00 31.77 -19.64
CA LEU A 375 -15.22 32.14 -20.40
C LEU A 375 -16.45 32.21 -19.51
N GLY A 376 -16.46 31.48 -18.40
CA GLY A 376 -17.61 31.43 -17.49
C GLY A 376 -18.82 30.68 -18.07
N GLU A 377 -19.88 30.65 -17.28
CA GLU A 377 -21.10 29.89 -17.64
C GLU A 377 -21.94 30.57 -18.71
N ASP A 378 -21.94 31.87 -18.73
CA ASP A 378 -22.84 32.69 -19.54
C ASP A 378 -22.30 32.96 -20.96
N ASP A 379 -21.08 32.59 -21.26
CA ASP A 379 -20.49 32.81 -22.58
C ASP A 379 -20.90 31.68 -23.56
N PRO A 380 -21.61 32.02 -24.65
CA PRO A 380 -22.01 31.04 -25.67
C PRO A 380 -20.83 30.29 -26.31
N ALA A 381 -19.62 30.86 -26.24
CA ALA A 381 -18.40 30.22 -26.76
C ALA A 381 -17.85 29.13 -25.82
N SER A 382 -18.31 29.07 -24.56
CA SER A 382 -17.86 28.07 -23.57
C SER A 382 -18.24 26.64 -24.01
N PHE A 383 -19.43 26.50 -24.57
CA PHE A 383 -19.97 25.19 -24.98
C PHE A 383 -20.59 25.29 -26.39
N PRO A 384 -19.80 25.41 -27.47
CA PRO A 384 -20.30 25.57 -28.80
C PRO A 384 -21.23 24.40 -29.21
N GLY A 385 -22.51 24.71 -29.45
CA GLY A 385 -23.51 23.75 -29.92
C GLY A 385 -24.15 22.85 -28.84
N ALA A 386 -23.83 23.04 -27.56
CA ALA A 386 -24.45 22.30 -26.44
C ALA A 386 -24.77 23.25 -25.29
N ALA A 387 -25.88 22.98 -24.61
CA ALA A 387 -26.12 23.59 -23.30
C ALA A 387 -25.01 23.19 -22.32
N MET A 388 -24.68 24.08 -21.39
CA MET A 388 -23.73 23.78 -20.32
C MET A 388 -24.09 22.44 -19.63
N PRO A 389 -23.14 21.50 -19.47
CA PRO A 389 -23.42 20.25 -18.81
C PRO A 389 -23.94 20.47 -17.40
N ALA A 390 -25.04 19.82 -17.03
CA ALA A 390 -25.51 19.82 -15.65
C ALA A 390 -24.35 19.41 -14.70
N GLY A 391 -24.13 20.22 -13.65
CA GLY A 391 -23.05 19.97 -12.69
C GLY A 391 -21.67 20.54 -13.09
N TRP A 392 -21.59 21.43 -14.08
CA TRP A 392 -20.33 22.08 -14.51
C TRP A 392 -19.57 22.73 -13.34
N ARG A 393 -20.23 23.54 -12.52
CA ARG A 393 -19.59 24.14 -11.34
C ARG A 393 -19.01 23.11 -10.39
N GLY A 394 -19.73 22.04 -10.13
CA GLY A 394 -19.24 20.94 -9.30
C GLY A 394 -18.05 20.20 -9.92
N PHE A 395 -18.04 20.07 -11.24
CA PHE A 395 -16.87 19.53 -11.95
C PHE A 395 -15.69 20.51 -11.89
N LEU A 396 -15.91 21.79 -12.22
CA LEU A 396 -14.88 22.84 -12.18
C LEU A 396 -14.29 22.95 -10.77
N GLY A 397 -15.11 22.99 -9.73
CA GLY A 397 -14.65 23.06 -8.34
C GLY A 397 -13.71 21.90 -7.99
N ARG A 398 -14.08 20.66 -8.30
CA ARG A 398 -13.20 19.50 -8.08
C ARG A 398 -11.92 19.57 -8.92
N PHE A 399 -12.02 20.03 -10.15
CA PHE A 399 -10.86 20.24 -11.01
C PHE A 399 -9.88 21.28 -10.41
N LEU A 400 -10.39 22.39 -9.89
CA LEU A 400 -9.59 23.43 -9.24
C LEU A 400 -8.95 22.92 -7.93
N VAL A 401 -9.68 22.15 -7.13
CA VAL A 401 -9.13 21.49 -5.94
C VAL A 401 -7.95 20.59 -6.31
N ALA A 402 -8.09 19.78 -7.36
CA ALA A 402 -7.00 18.94 -7.84
C ALA A 402 -5.82 19.75 -8.40
N CYS A 403 -6.09 20.86 -9.14
CA CYS A 403 -5.05 21.79 -9.60
C CYS A 403 -4.27 22.39 -8.44
N SER A 404 -4.96 22.87 -7.41
CA SER A 404 -4.34 23.43 -6.21
C SER A 404 -3.50 22.38 -5.47
N TYR A 405 -4.00 21.16 -5.32
CA TYR A 405 -3.25 20.06 -4.72
C TYR A 405 -1.95 19.76 -5.49
N LEU A 406 -2.01 19.67 -6.82
CA LEU A 406 -0.86 19.39 -7.66
C LEU A 406 0.16 20.53 -7.68
N GLY A 407 -0.29 21.79 -7.61
CA GLY A 407 0.58 22.97 -7.68
C GLY A 407 1.16 23.42 -6.34
N ALA A 408 0.47 23.14 -5.23
CA ALA A 408 0.87 23.58 -3.89
C ALA A 408 0.56 22.52 -2.82
N PRO A 409 1.21 21.35 -2.88
CA PRO A 409 0.88 20.21 -2.03
C PRO A 409 1.05 20.50 -0.53
N GLY A 410 2.01 21.34 -0.15
CA GLY A 410 2.30 21.69 1.25
C GLY A 410 1.15 22.42 1.97
N SER A 411 0.20 22.99 1.22
CA SER A 411 -0.98 23.64 1.80
C SER A 411 -2.08 22.65 2.22
N TRP A 412 -2.05 21.41 1.72
CA TRP A 412 -3.10 20.42 1.95
C TRP A 412 -2.81 19.51 3.15
N PRO A 413 -3.83 19.14 3.94
CA PRO A 413 -3.65 18.28 5.12
C PRO A 413 -3.01 16.93 4.83
N LEU A 414 -3.26 16.36 3.63
CA LEU A 414 -2.67 15.10 3.19
C LEU A 414 -1.15 15.17 2.98
N ALA A 415 -0.62 16.34 2.65
CA ALA A 415 0.80 16.55 2.40
C ALA A 415 1.57 16.94 3.67
N ARG A 416 0.85 17.31 4.72
CA ARG A 416 1.49 17.65 6.01
C ARG A 416 1.84 16.37 6.73
N SER A 417 3.11 16.14 6.95
CA SER A 417 3.59 15.10 7.86
C SER A 417 3.09 15.45 9.28
N GLY A 418 2.07 14.73 9.69
CA GLY A 418 1.55 14.87 11.05
C GLY A 418 2.36 14.07 12.07
N PRO A 419 1.94 14.07 13.32
CA PRO A 419 2.57 13.27 14.38
C PRO A 419 2.76 11.79 14.00
N PHE A 420 1.84 11.22 13.21
CA PHE A 420 1.97 9.83 12.75
C PHE A 420 3.19 9.60 11.84
N GLU A 421 3.58 10.57 11.01
CA GLU A 421 4.80 10.48 10.18
C GLU A 421 6.06 10.47 11.05
N LEU A 422 6.10 11.31 12.07
CA LEU A 422 7.19 11.33 13.05
C LEU A 422 7.25 10.01 13.83
N LEU A 423 6.09 9.45 14.19
CA LEU A 423 5.97 8.14 14.82
C LEU A 423 6.56 7.03 13.94
N LEU A 424 6.20 6.99 12.64
CA LEU A 424 6.74 6.01 11.71
C LEU A 424 8.25 6.19 11.50
N ALA A 425 8.73 7.42 11.40
CA ALA A 425 10.16 7.70 11.26
C ALA A 425 10.95 7.24 12.50
N GLY A 426 10.46 7.53 13.70
CA GLY A 426 11.04 7.04 14.97
C GLY A 426 11.02 5.52 15.05
N TYR A 427 9.91 4.89 14.67
CA TYR A 427 9.78 3.45 14.63
C TYR A 427 10.76 2.80 13.64
N GLN A 428 10.93 3.39 12.45
CA GLN A 428 11.89 2.93 11.47
C GLN A 428 13.33 3.02 11.98
N ALA A 429 13.70 4.13 12.65
CA ALA A 429 15.03 4.30 13.26
C ALA A 429 15.28 3.23 14.34
N LEU A 430 14.30 2.97 15.20
CA LEU A 430 14.38 1.90 16.21
C LEU A 430 14.55 0.51 15.59
N LEU A 431 13.85 0.22 14.49
CA LEU A 431 13.99 -1.05 13.77
C LEU A 431 15.38 -1.20 13.13
N ALA A 432 16.00 -0.09 12.70
CA ALA A 432 17.34 -0.06 12.15
C ALA A 432 18.45 -0.10 13.24
N GLY A 433 18.08 0.04 14.51
CA GLY A 433 19.04 0.17 15.63
C GLY A 433 19.68 1.55 15.68
N GLU A 434 19.08 2.55 15.07
CA GLU A 434 19.49 3.95 15.07
C GLU A 434 18.80 4.71 16.20
N GLN A 435 19.36 5.85 16.59
CA GLN A 435 18.71 6.73 17.57
C GLN A 435 17.53 7.44 16.91
N ALA A 436 16.35 7.34 17.53
CA ALA A 436 15.19 8.08 17.05
C ALA A 436 15.41 9.59 17.17
N PRO A 437 14.87 10.41 16.24
CA PRO A 437 14.83 11.85 16.43
C PRO A 437 14.09 12.21 17.72
N SER A 438 14.54 13.24 18.45
CA SER A 438 13.94 13.65 19.74
C SER A 438 12.43 13.91 19.63
N GLU A 439 11.99 14.53 18.55
CA GLU A 439 10.57 14.77 18.27
C GLU A 439 9.77 13.47 18.12
N ALA A 440 10.41 12.40 17.63
CA ALA A 440 9.77 11.09 17.50
C ALA A 440 9.60 10.38 18.85
N GLU A 441 10.50 10.61 19.82
CA GLU A 441 10.37 10.08 21.19
C GLU A 441 9.16 10.69 21.89
N ASP A 442 8.92 11.98 21.73
CA ASP A 442 7.75 12.66 22.29
C ASP A 442 6.45 12.10 21.71
N VAL A 443 6.43 11.85 20.40
CA VAL A 443 5.26 11.24 19.74
C VAL A 443 5.05 9.78 20.14
N LEU A 444 6.12 9.02 20.41
CA LEU A 444 6.03 7.67 20.95
C LEU A 444 5.42 7.66 22.36
N ASN A 445 5.83 8.59 23.22
CA ASN A 445 5.26 8.75 24.56
C ASN A 445 3.78 9.18 24.50
N ASP A 446 3.45 10.09 23.58
CA ASP A 446 2.05 10.49 23.31
C ASP A 446 1.20 9.30 22.82
N LEU A 447 1.77 8.40 22.00
CA LEU A 447 1.08 7.19 21.53
C LEU A 447 0.68 6.29 22.71
N VAL A 448 1.52 6.14 23.73
CA VAL A 448 1.20 5.34 24.92
C VAL A 448 -0.05 5.89 25.60
N MET A 449 -0.08 7.20 25.86
CA MET A 449 -1.23 7.86 26.46
C MET A 449 -2.50 7.76 25.59
N LYS A 450 -2.34 7.88 24.26
CA LYS A 450 -3.45 7.74 23.32
C LYS A 450 -3.99 6.31 23.28
N LEU A 451 -3.11 5.29 23.35
CA LEU A 451 -3.54 3.90 23.43
C LEU A 451 -4.29 3.61 24.73
N GLU A 452 -3.79 4.08 25.87
CA GLU A 452 -4.45 3.91 27.16
C GLU A 452 -5.84 4.54 27.17
N ARG A 453 -5.93 5.82 26.83
CA ARG A 453 -7.20 6.55 26.75
C ARG A 453 -8.11 5.98 25.65
N GLY A 454 -7.58 5.86 24.44
CA GLY A 454 -8.36 5.41 23.29
C GLY A 454 -8.94 4.01 23.46
N LEU A 455 -8.20 3.07 24.06
CA LEU A 455 -8.75 1.75 24.39
C LEU A 455 -9.90 1.85 25.42
N ALA A 456 -9.76 2.72 26.42
CA ALA A 456 -10.81 2.95 27.40
C ALA A 456 -12.03 3.67 26.80
N ASP A 457 -11.82 4.70 25.98
CA ASP A 457 -12.90 5.49 25.37
C ASP A 457 -13.65 4.69 24.29
N VAL A 458 -12.91 3.87 23.52
CA VAL A 458 -13.50 3.02 22.46
C VAL A 458 -14.25 1.80 23.02
N THR A 459 -13.77 1.21 24.11
CA THR A 459 -14.27 -0.12 24.57
C THR A 459 -14.70 -0.17 26.01
N GLY A 460 -14.23 0.75 26.85
CA GLY A 460 -14.38 0.74 28.29
C GLY A 460 -15.01 1.99 28.86
N THR A 461 -14.38 2.57 29.86
CA THR A 461 -14.80 3.82 30.49
C THR A 461 -13.62 4.52 31.16
N MET A 462 -13.70 5.85 31.23
CA MET A 462 -12.79 6.69 32.01
C MET A 462 -13.47 7.10 33.31
N VAL A 463 -12.79 6.94 34.44
CA VAL A 463 -13.28 7.37 35.76
C VAL A 463 -12.13 8.05 36.52
N ASN A 464 -12.31 9.32 36.86
CA ASN A 464 -11.28 10.13 37.55
C ASN A 464 -9.91 10.04 36.86
N GLU A 465 -9.89 10.25 35.55
CA GLU A 465 -8.72 10.20 34.67
C GLU A 465 -8.02 8.83 34.59
N LYS A 466 -8.68 7.77 35.07
CA LYS A 466 -8.16 6.41 35.02
C LYS A 466 -8.91 5.59 33.98
N ALA A 467 -8.15 4.85 33.19
CA ALA A 467 -8.69 3.96 32.17
C ALA A 467 -9.17 2.63 32.78
N TYR A 468 -10.34 2.18 32.32
CA TYR A 468 -10.93 0.92 32.70
C TYR A 468 -11.40 0.16 31.47
N LEU A 469 -10.96 -1.08 31.30
CA LEU A 469 -11.33 -1.95 30.19
C LEU A 469 -12.41 -2.97 30.61
N PRO A 470 -13.35 -3.34 29.73
CA PRO A 470 -14.44 -4.26 30.05
C PRO A 470 -13.91 -5.68 30.25
N VAL A 471 -14.18 -6.27 31.41
CA VAL A 471 -13.82 -7.67 31.74
C VAL A 471 -14.87 -8.65 31.22
N LYS A 472 -16.12 -8.18 31.08
CA LYS A 472 -17.26 -9.02 30.74
C LYS A 472 -18.05 -8.39 29.60
N THR A 473 -18.25 -9.16 28.55
CA THR A 473 -19.23 -8.86 27.51
C THR A 473 -20.65 -8.93 28.08
N TYR A 474 -21.54 -8.13 27.51
CA TYR A 474 -22.93 -8.05 27.88
C TYR A 474 -23.59 -9.42 28.01
N ASP A 475 -24.11 -9.75 29.21
CA ASP A 475 -24.96 -10.88 29.46
C ASP A 475 -26.36 -10.36 29.80
N PRO A 476 -27.41 -10.69 29.01
CA PRO A 476 -28.77 -10.22 29.29
C PRO A 476 -29.33 -10.67 30.66
N ARG A 477 -28.74 -11.69 31.25
CA ARG A 477 -29.16 -12.24 32.56
C ARG A 477 -28.49 -11.56 33.75
N ASP A 478 -27.38 -10.88 33.48
CA ASP A 478 -26.62 -10.13 34.47
C ASP A 478 -26.11 -8.84 33.83
N PRO A 479 -26.93 -7.78 33.89
CA PRO A 479 -26.64 -6.52 33.22
C PRO A 479 -25.52 -5.73 33.90
N SER A 480 -24.96 -6.18 35.02
CA SER A 480 -23.84 -5.51 35.66
C SER A 480 -22.63 -5.43 34.73
N ARG A 481 -22.03 -4.25 34.65
CA ARG A 481 -20.82 -4.00 33.88
C ARG A 481 -19.62 -4.06 34.79
N VAL A 482 -18.67 -4.92 34.43
CA VAL A 482 -17.45 -5.10 35.19
C VAL A 482 -16.26 -4.65 34.34
N TYR A 483 -15.49 -3.74 34.87
CA TYR A 483 -14.30 -3.22 34.24
C TYR A 483 -13.08 -3.48 35.13
N VAL A 484 -11.89 -3.60 34.52
CA VAL A 484 -10.62 -3.67 35.24
C VAL A 484 -9.82 -2.39 34.97
N ARG A 485 -9.16 -1.87 35.98
CA ARG A 485 -8.23 -0.74 35.81
C ARG A 485 -7.11 -1.15 34.87
N PHE A 486 -6.84 -0.30 33.90
CA PHE A 486 -5.81 -0.47 32.91
C PHE A 486 -4.86 0.74 33.01
N GLU A 487 -3.57 0.49 33.05
CA GLU A 487 -2.52 1.49 33.11
C GLU A 487 -1.34 0.95 32.34
N LEU A 488 -0.82 1.73 31.40
CA LEU A 488 0.39 1.41 30.66
C LEU A 488 1.58 2.08 31.35
N GLU A 489 2.51 1.26 31.78
CA GLU A 489 3.78 1.77 32.32
C GLU A 489 4.77 1.93 31.16
N THR A 490 5.33 3.14 31.02
CA THR A 490 6.15 3.55 29.86
C THR A 490 7.59 3.03 29.90
N ASP A 491 8.06 2.60 31.07
CA ASP A 491 9.47 2.22 31.30
C ASP A 491 9.73 0.71 31.32
N THR A 492 8.71 -0.11 31.09
CA THR A 492 8.80 -1.52 31.40
C THR A 492 8.46 -2.44 30.24
N GLU A 493 8.64 -3.74 30.48
CA GLU A 493 8.27 -4.85 29.58
C GLU A 493 6.81 -4.84 29.15
N SER A 494 5.95 -4.01 29.79
CA SER A 494 4.53 -3.89 29.46
C SER A 494 4.26 -3.12 28.16
N PHE A 495 5.15 -2.20 27.78
CA PHE A 495 5.07 -1.48 26.50
C PHE A 495 6.33 -1.74 25.68
N ARG A 496 6.19 -2.44 24.58
CA ARG A 496 7.31 -2.79 23.72
C ARG A 496 6.98 -2.58 22.26
N LEU A 497 7.78 -1.79 21.58
CA LEU A 497 7.76 -1.74 20.14
C LEU A 497 8.28 -3.07 19.58
N THR A 498 7.51 -3.70 18.71
CA THR A 498 7.88 -4.96 18.07
C THR A 498 8.04 -4.76 16.58
N ARG A 499 8.92 -5.52 15.97
CA ARG A 499 9.00 -5.58 14.52
C ARG A 499 7.72 -6.18 13.97
N ALA A 500 7.16 -5.55 12.93
CA ALA A 500 6.07 -6.16 12.17
C ALA A 500 6.54 -7.45 11.49
N MET A 501 5.66 -8.44 11.41
CA MET A 501 5.85 -9.60 10.53
C MET A 501 5.80 -9.12 9.06
N PRO A 502 6.53 -9.66 8.13
CA PRO A 502 7.52 -10.74 8.23
C PRO A 502 8.95 -10.26 8.56
N VAL A 503 9.17 -8.95 8.72
CA VAL A 503 10.50 -8.34 9.01
C VAL A 503 11.17 -9.03 10.20
N ARG A 504 10.40 -9.37 11.22
CA ARG A 504 10.88 -10.05 12.42
C ARG A 504 11.67 -11.32 12.12
N ASN A 505 11.20 -12.12 11.17
CA ASN A 505 11.75 -13.44 10.88
C ASN A 505 12.69 -13.47 9.66
N ASN A 506 12.65 -12.42 8.84
CA ASN A 506 13.50 -12.31 7.64
C ASN A 506 14.03 -10.89 7.44
N PRO A 507 14.82 -10.33 8.37
CA PRO A 507 15.35 -8.96 8.24
C PRO A 507 16.19 -8.78 6.97
N GLU A 508 17.01 -9.77 6.60
CA GLU A 508 17.84 -9.70 5.39
C GLU A 508 17.00 -9.57 4.12
N GLY A 509 15.90 -10.34 4.00
CA GLY A 509 14.99 -10.24 2.88
C GLY A 509 14.25 -8.89 2.84
N CYS A 510 13.86 -8.38 4.00
CA CYS A 510 13.20 -7.08 4.12
C CYS A 510 14.12 -5.90 3.81
N GLU A 511 15.40 -5.98 4.19
CA GLU A 511 16.41 -5.00 3.80
C GLU A 511 16.61 -4.97 2.28
N VAL A 512 16.66 -6.14 1.65
CA VAL A 512 16.80 -6.27 0.19
C VAL A 512 15.66 -5.61 -0.55
N VAL A 513 14.42 -5.83 -0.13
CA VAL A 513 13.26 -5.23 -0.78
C VAL A 513 13.03 -3.75 -0.43
N GLY A 514 13.82 -3.18 0.48
CA GLY A 514 13.63 -1.81 0.93
C GLY A 514 12.31 -1.66 1.70
N TYR A 515 12.09 -2.53 2.68
CA TYR A 515 10.91 -2.48 3.55
C TYR A 515 10.83 -1.15 4.28
N ARG A 516 9.64 -0.57 4.30
CA ARG A 516 9.29 0.60 5.13
C ARG A 516 8.00 0.30 5.87
N PRO A 517 7.95 0.51 7.20
CA PRO A 517 6.73 0.28 7.96
C PRO A 517 5.64 1.27 7.53
N LEU A 518 4.41 0.77 7.47
CA LEU A 518 3.19 1.56 7.26
C LEU A 518 2.36 1.65 8.53
N ALA A 519 2.73 0.89 9.54
CA ALA A 519 2.12 0.86 10.85
C ALA A 519 3.19 0.64 11.92
N VAL A 520 2.90 1.08 13.13
CA VAL A 520 3.70 0.79 14.32
C VAL A 520 3.08 -0.41 15.02
N THR A 521 3.87 -1.43 15.32
CA THR A 521 3.41 -2.58 16.10
C THR A 521 3.88 -2.45 17.54
N VAL A 522 2.92 -2.48 18.44
CA VAL A 522 3.13 -2.31 19.88
C VAL A 522 2.70 -3.58 20.58
N SER A 523 3.54 -4.10 21.47
CA SER A 523 3.17 -5.16 22.40
C SER A 523 2.79 -4.54 23.76
N LEU A 524 1.56 -4.76 24.16
CA LEU A 524 1.01 -4.31 25.45
C LEU A 524 0.81 -5.55 26.32
N ALA A 525 1.69 -5.78 27.28
CA ALA A 525 1.66 -6.97 28.14
C ALA A 525 1.54 -8.29 27.33
N GLY A 526 2.17 -8.38 26.17
CA GLY A 526 2.12 -9.56 25.28
C GLY A 526 0.98 -9.56 24.26
N VAL A 527 0.07 -8.58 24.30
CA VAL A 527 -0.96 -8.38 23.27
C VAL A 527 -0.43 -7.45 22.20
N GLU A 528 -0.34 -7.91 20.95
CA GLU A 528 0.12 -7.09 19.84
C GLU A 528 -1.00 -6.21 19.28
N VAL A 529 -0.73 -4.92 19.16
CA VAL A 529 -1.62 -3.93 18.56
C VAL A 529 -0.88 -3.25 17.41
N SER A 530 -1.47 -3.32 16.22
CA SER A 530 -0.96 -2.59 15.05
C SER A 530 -1.67 -1.25 14.96
N VAL A 531 -0.89 -0.18 14.92
CA VAL A 531 -1.36 1.20 14.82
C VAL A 531 -0.97 1.74 13.44
N ASP A 532 -1.90 1.72 12.50
CA ASP A 532 -1.80 2.39 11.21
C ASP A 532 -2.34 3.83 11.28
N ALA A 533 -2.22 4.60 10.22
CA ALA A 533 -2.66 6.00 10.23
C ALA A 533 -4.16 6.19 10.59
N PRO A 534 -5.10 5.37 10.07
CA PRO A 534 -6.49 5.44 10.51
C PRO A 534 -6.70 5.05 11.98
N THR A 535 -5.98 4.04 12.48
CA THR A 535 -6.05 3.65 13.91
C THR A 535 -5.53 4.77 14.80
N TYR A 536 -4.40 5.40 14.43
CA TYR A 536 -3.86 6.54 15.16
C TYR A 536 -4.87 7.70 15.22
N ARG A 537 -5.52 8.02 14.09
CA ARG A 537 -6.58 9.03 14.04
C ARG A 537 -7.78 8.64 14.89
N LEU A 538 -8.21 7.38 14.84
CA LEU A 538 -9.32 6.88 15.66
C LEU A 538 -9.04 7.06 17.15
N LEU A 539 -7.82 6.76 17.59
CA LEU A 539 -7.40 6.96 18.98
C LEU A 539 -7.38 8.45 19.37
N ASP A 540 -6.95 9.32 18.46
CA ASP A 540 -6.93 10.77 18.66
C ASP A 540 -8.35 11.36 18.75
N GLU A 541 -9.25 10.96 17.84
CA GLU A 541 -10.66 11.38 17.82
C GLU A 541 -11.44 10.85 19.04
N ALA A 542 -11.19 9.59 19.45
CA ALA A 542 -11.80 9.00 20.63
C ALA A 542 -11.43 9.78 21.91
N GLY A 543 -10.16 10.16 22.06
CA GLY A 543 -9.70 11.00 23.16
C GLY A 543 -10.37 12.39 23.22
N LEU A 544 -10.99 12.84 22.11
CA LEU A 544 -11.79 14.05 22.03
C LEU A 544 -13.30 13.78 22.24
N GLY A 545 -13.69 12.54 22.54
CA GLY A 545 -15.09 12.14 22.73
C GLY A 545 -15.88 12.01 21.42
N THR A 546 -15.20 11.86 20.27
CA THR A 546 -15.84 11.70 18.96
C THR A 546 -16.16 10.23 18.71
N LEU A 547 -17.36 9.93 18.23
CA LEU A 547 -17.72 8.56 17.85
C LEU A 547 -17.07 8.17 16.52
N PRO A 548 -16.51 6.94 16.41
CA PRO A 548 -15.88 6.49 15.18
C PRO A 548 -16.89 6.42 14.02
N ALA A 549 -16.45 6.77 12.82
CA ALA A 549 -17.21 6.61 11.61
C ALA A 549 -17.38 5.12 11.25
N THR A 550 -18.43 4.77 10.50
CA THR A 550 -18.64 3.39 10.03
C THR A 550 -17.49 2.83 9.22
N ALA A 551 -16.73 3.69 8.54
CA ALA A 551 -15.51 3.29 7.81
C ALA A 551 -14.38 2.76 8.72
N ASP A 552 -14.41 3.09 10.01
CA ASP A 552 -13.40 2.67 11.00
C ASP A 552 -13.83 1.41 11.78
N ALA A 553 -14.94 0.78 11.42
CA ALA A 553 -15.50 -0.36 12.16
C ALA A 553 -14.52 -1.53 12.33
N GLU A 554 -13.75 -1.86 11.29
CA GLU A 554 -12.76 -2.95 11.35
C GLU A 554 -11.67 -2.67 12.39
N ARG A 555 -11.17 -1.43 12.43
CA ARG A 555 -10.16 -0.97 13.39
C ARG A 555 -10.71 -0.89 14.80
N PHE A 556 -11.94 -0.44 14.92
CA PHE A 556 -12.66 -0.45 16.19
C PHE A 556 -12.75 -1.86 16.77
N TYR A 557 -13.10 -2.87 15.94
CA TYR A 557 -13.13 -4.26 16.38
C TYR A 557 -11.75 -4.80 16.75
N ALA A 558 -10.69 -4.42 16.03
CA ALA A 558 -9.33 -4.81 16.35
C ALA A 558 -8.89 -4.25 17.72
N LEU A 559 -9.14 -2.97 17.99
CA LEU A 559 -8.88 -2.34 19.27
C LEU A 559 -9.70 -2.96 20.40
N ARG A 560 -10.97 -3.27 20.14
CA ARG A 560 -11.83 -3.95 21.10
C ARG A 560 -11.30 -5.33 21.49
N ARG A 561 -10.87 -6.13 20.53
CA ARG A 561 -10.25 -7.45 20.79
C ARG A 561 -8.99 -7.33 21.64
N ALA A 562 -8.14 -6.34 21.35
CA ALA A 562 -6.96 -6.05 22.14
C ALA A 562 -7.35 -5.67 23.58
N ALA A 563 -8.32 -4.78 23.76
CA ALA A 563 -8.82 -4.36 25.06
C ALA A 563 -9.40 -5.53 25.87
N GLU A 564 -10.19 -6.42 25.26
CA GLU A 564 -10.73 -7.61 25.88
C GLU A 564 -9.61 -8.57 26.35
N ALA A 565 -8.58 -8.78 25.53
CA ALA A 565 -7.43 -9.60 25.89
C ALA A 565 -6.65 -8.99 27.07
N LEU A 566 -6.38 -7.68 27.04
CA LEU A 566 -5.72 -6.95 28.11
C LEU A 566 -6.55 -6.96 29.40
N ALA A 567 -7.86 -6.82 29.31
CA ALA A 567 -8.75 -6.87 30.46
C ALA A 567 -8.70 -8.24 31.16
N LEU A 568 -8.67 -9.34 30.39
CA LEU A 568 -8.53 -10.68 30.93
C LEU A 568 -7.20 -10.86 31.68
N LEU A 569 -6.09 -10.40 31.12
CA LEU A 569 -4.77 -10.47 31.76
C LEU A 569 -4.75 -9.68 33.07
N ASN A 570 -5.27 -8.45 33.07
CA ASN A 570 -5.26 -7.57 34.23
C ASN A 570 -6.29 -7.96 35.31
N SER A 571 -7.34 -8.71 34.97
CA SER A 571 -8.37 -9.10 35.92
C SER A 571 -7.99 -10.28 36.82
N SER A 572 -7.00 -11.09 36.45
CA SER A 572 -6.65 -12.35 37.10
C SER A 572 -5.71 -12.21 38.31
N GLY A 573 -5.00 -11.08 38.44
CA GLY A 573 -3.96 -10.86 39.47
C GLY A 573 -4.49 -10.51 40.87
N LEU A 574 -3.72 -10.83 41.90
CA LEU A 574 -3.89 -10.25 43.25
C LEU A 574 -3.59 -8.75 43.15
N GLY A 575 -4.49 -7.93 43.69
CA GLY A 575 -4.37 -6.46 43.66
C GLY A 575 -5.12 -5.82 42.49
N SER A 576 -5.72 -6.60 41.55
CA SER A 576 -6.54 -6.05 40.47
C SER A 576 -7.62 -5.13 41.00
N GLN A 577 -7.71 -3.93 40.45
CA GLN A 577 -8.76 -2.97 40.74
C GLN A 577 -9.88 -3.13 39.72
N LEU A 578 -11.03 -3.58 40.20
CA LEU A 578 -12.24 -3.73 39.39
C LEU A 578 -13.19 -2.56 39.67
N LEU A 579 -13.84 -2.08 38.63
CA LEU A 579 -14.95 -1.14 38.71
C LEU A 579 -16.22 -1.91 38.33
N VAL A 580 -17.17 -1.97 39.23
CA VAL A 580 -18.49 -2.57 38.96
C VAL A 580 -19.51 -1.46 38.86
N GLU A 581 -20.23 -1.41 37.74
CA GLU A 581 -21.32 -0.46 37.51
C GLU A 581 -22.64 -1.20 37.53
N GLU A 582 -23.55 -0.72 38.34
CA GLU A 582 -24.92 -1.19 38.41
C GLU A 582 -25.78 -0.42 37.40
N PRO A 583 -26.29 -1.07 36.34
CA PRO A 583 -26.91 -0.37 35.21
C PRO A 583 -28.14 0.45 35.59
N ASP A 584 -28.97 -0.08 36.50
CA ASP A 584 -30.24 0.52 36.87
C ASP A 584 -30.10 1.79 37.70
N SER A 585 -29.06 1.87 38.51
CA SER A 585 -28.80 3.02 39.40
C SER A 585 -27.65 3.92 38.93
N GLY A 586 -26.83 3.47 37.99
CA GLY A 586 -25.58 4.12 37.58
C GLY A 586 -24.54 4.18 38.70
N ARG A 587 -24.76 3.46 39.80
CA ARG A 587 -23.81 3.44 40.92
C ARG A 587 -22.57 2.66 40.54
N ARG A 588 -21.43 3.17 40.94
CA ARG A 588 -20.11 2.58 40.68
C ARG A 588 -19.44 2.18 41.98
N TYR A 589 -18.78 1.02 41.97
CA TYR A 589 -18.09 0.45 43.11
C TYR A 589 -16.69 0.03 42.69
N ASN A 590 -15.67 0.50 43.45
CA ASN A 590 -14.32 -0.02 43.35
C ASN A 590 -14.21 -1.32 44.13
N VAL A 591 -13.81 -2.40 43.45
CA VAL A 591 -13.64 -3.72 44.04
C VAL A 591 -12.19 -4.15 43.89
N ARG A 592 -11.54 -4.49 45.00
CA ARG A 592 -10.13 -4.94 45.03
C ARG A 592 -10.04 -6.36 45.57
N ARG A 593 -9.27 -7.19 44.88
CA ARG A 593 -8.88 -8.52 45.42
C ARG A 593 -7.73 -8.35 46.39
N VAL A 594 -7.90 -8.75 47.63
CA VAL A 594 -6.87 -8.72 48.68
C VAL A 594 -6.66 -10.12 49.24
N ALA A 595 -5.45 -10.38 49.72
CA ALA A 595 -5.19 -11.63 50.44
C ALA A 595 -6.04 -11.68 51.73
N ALA A 596 -6.54 -12.82 52.11
CA ALA A 596 -7.24 -13.00 53.40
C ALA A 596 -6.24 -12.91 54.54
N LEU A 597 -6.68 -12.33 55.66
CA LEU A 597 -5.85 -12.16 56.87
C LEU A 597 -5.46 -13.50 57.53
N ALA A 598 -6.12 -14.59 57.18
CA ALA A 598 -5.81 -15.93 57.66
C ALA A 598 -6.20 -16.96 56.61
N GLY A 599 -5.25 -17.84 56.22
CA GLY A 599 -5.45 -18.93 55.25
C GLY A 599 -5.30 -18.52 53.78
N ASP A 600 -5.33 -19.51 52.84
CA ASP A 600 -5.19 -19.34 51.36
C ASP A 600 -6.41 -18.68 50.68
N GLY A 601 -7.29 -18.04 51.44
CA GLY A 601 -8.50 -17.40 50.91
C GLY A 601 -8.25 -16.04 50.26
N ARG A 602 -9.08 -15.71 49.23
CA ARG A 602 -9.15 -14.41 48.61
C ARG A 602 -10.32 -13.60 49.18
N ARG A 603 -10.14 -12.35 49.50
CA ARG A 603 -11.19 -11.45 50.00
C ARG A 603 -11.41 -10.29 49.00
N LEU A 604 -12.67 -9.89 48.85
CA LEU A 604 -13.03 -8.72 48.06
C LEU A 604 -13.23 -7.53 49.00
N GLN A 605 -12.58 -6.44 48.68
CA GLN A 605 -12.80 -5.15 49.33
C GLN A 605 -13.61 -4.27 48.39
N VAL A 606 -14.81 -3.85 48.80
CA VAL A 606 -15.74 -3.04 47.99
C VAL A 606 -15.83 -1.66 48.60
N ARG A 607 -15.70 -0.63 47.78
CA ARG A 607 -15.88 0.78 48.17
C ARG A 607 -16.67 1.51 47.10
N PRO A 608 -17.50 2.50 47.43
CA PRO A 608 -18.07 3.39 46.41
C PRO A 608 -16.95 4.04 45.61
N ALA A 609 -17.18 4.17 44.26
CA ALA A 609 -16.20 4.75 43.32
C ALA A 609 -16.34 6.27 43.25
#